data_f1ad263931e806b26c8778dbdab8c8c2
#
_entry.id   f1ad263931e806b26c8778dbdab8c8c2
#
_cell.length_a   1.000
_cell.length_b   1.000
_cell.length_c   1.000
_cell.angle_alpha   90.00
_cell.angle_beta   90.00
_cell.angle_gamma   90.00
#
_symmetry.space_group_name_H-M   'P 1'
#
loop_
_entity.id
_entity.type
_entity.pdbx_description
1 polymer ?
#
loop_
_entity_poly.entity_id
_entity_poly.type
_entity_poly.pdbx_seq_one_letter_code
_entity_poly.pdbx_strand_id
1 'polypeptide(L)'
;LKYTERTTLGFDKNIYDTLVHYKNASSNYVTSEQRDLQHVIMNKDMYTHITSPIRRKVDLLNQLVLLYRCHHISGISHSAQQMLISCMNNLDKINEDTKNTKYVQNKLQLIHTCREYTDLYDDNLPCIVVDKDKKEDIHHYNVFVPKLNVFLPAISDKELLEYDTCEIRVFVFEDENNVRNKIKIQLL
;
A
#
# COMPACT_ATOMS: atom_id res chain seq x y z
N LEU A 1 1.11 -10.11 -9.20
CA LEU A 1 2.08 -11.20 -9.40
C LEU A 1 1.32 -12.53 -9.47
N LYS A 2 1.50 -13.29 -10.55
CA LYS A 2 0.88 -14.62 -10.70
C LYS A 2 1.78 -15.67 -10.02
N TYR A 3 1.18 -16.79 -9.57
CA TYR A 3 1.92 -17.87 -8.91
C TYR A 3 3.11 -18.40 -9.76
N THR A 4 3.00 -18.36 -11.07
CA THR A 4 4.07 -18.70 -12.01
C THR A 4 5.28 -17.76 -11.94
N GLU A 5 5.11 -16.52 -11.50
CA GLU A 5 6.18 -15.52 -11.37
C GLU A 5 7.06 -15.78 -10.13
N ARG A 6 6.51 -16.42 -9.09
CA ARG A 6 7.24 -16.79 -7.88
C ARG A 6 8.44 -17.69 -8.15
N THR A 7 8.25 -18.71 -8.98
CA THR A 7 9.30 -19.67 -9.36
C THR A 7 10.37 -19.05 -10.23
N THR A 8 10.02 -17.99 -10.98
CA THR A 8 10.94 -17.29 -11.89
C THR A 8 11.81 -16.28 -11.14
N LEU A 9 11.29 -15.66 -10.07
CA LEU A 9 11.99 -14.62 -9.32
C LEU A 9 12.89 -15.17 -8.20
N GLY A 10 12.75 -16.44 -7.80
CA GLY A 10 13.60 -17.09 -6.79
C GLY A 10 13.46 -16.51 -5.37
N PHE A 11 12.42 -15.71 -5.08
CA PHE A 11 12.23 -15.12 -3.77
C PHE A 11 11.72 -16.12 -2.74
N ASP A 12 12.14 -15.92 -1.48
CA ASP A 12 11.51 -16.58 -0.34
C ASP A 12 10.00 -16.33 -0.30
N LYS A 13 9.25 -17.31 0.25
CA LYS A 13 7.79 -17.23 0.31
C LYS A 13 7.31 -15.97 1.04
N ASN A 14 7.94 -15.61 2.15
CA ASN A 14 7.51 -14.46 2.95
C ASN A 14 7.75 -13.14 2.20
N ILE A 15 8.87 -13.03 1.50
CA ILE A 15 9.18 -11.88 0.64
C ILE A 15 8.15 -11.79 -0.47
N TYR A 16 7.89 -12.88 -1.17
CA TYR A 16 6.89 -12.91 -2.23
C TYR A 16 5.51 -12.49 -1.74
N ASP A 17 5.03 -13.06 -0.64
CA ASP A 17 3.72 -12.74 -0.07
C ASP A 17 3.64 -11.25 0.33
N THR A 18 4.73 -10.70 0.88
CA THR A 18 4.82 -9.27 1.22
C THR A 18 4.75 -8.37 -0.01
N LEU A 19 5.48 -8.71 -1.09
CA LEU A 19 5.44 -7.96 -2.34
C LEU A 19 4.05 -8.03 -3.01
N VAL A 20 3.43 -9.20 -2.98
CA VAL A 20 2.05 -9.37 -3.46
C VAL A 20 1.08 -8.52 -2.66
N HIS A 21 1.17 -8.52 -1.35
CA HIS A 21 0.35 -7.66 -0.49
C HIS A 21 0.56 -6.17 -0.77
N TYR A 22 1.80 -5.75 -0.98
CA TYR A 22 2.12 -4.36 -1.31
C TYR A 22 1.48 -3.94 -2.64
N LYS A 23 1.71 -4.69 -3.72
CA LYS A 23 1.15 -4.39 -5.06
C LYS A 23 -0.39 -4.32 -5.03
N ASN A 24 -1.03 -5.11 -4.18
CA ASN A 24 -2.48 -5.17 -4.06
C ASN A 24 -3.06 -4.22 -3.00
N ALA A 25 -2.22 -3.68 -2.12
CA ALA A 25 -2.65 -2.71 -1.12
C ALA A 25 -3.07 -1.35 -1.71
N SER A 26 -2.83 -1.11 -2.99
CA SER A 26 -3.21 0.09 -3.72
C SER A 26 -4.59 0.02 -4.39
N SER A 27 -5.40 -1.02 -4.12
CA SER A 27 -6.75 -1.12 -4.66
C SER A 27 -7.62 0.05 -4.21
N ASN A 28 -8.30 0.68 -5.17
CA ASN A 28 -9.27 1.73 -4.91
C ASN A 28 -10.66 1.14 -4.70
N TYR A 29 -11.48 1.79 -3.88
CA TYR A 29 -12.91 1.55 -3.91
C TYR A 29 -13.48 2.09 -5.22
N VAL A 30 -14.35 1.32 -5.83
CA VAL A 30 -15.03 1.65 -7.08
C VAL A 30 -16.52 1.35 -6.95
N THR A 31 -17.34 1.98 -7.76
CA THR A 31 -18.77 1.65 -7.81
C THR A 31 -19.01 0.37 -8.61
N SER A 32 -20.11 -0.33 -8.32
CA SER A 32 -20.48 -1.56 -9.04
C SER A 32 -20.79 -1.36 -10.54
N GLU A 33 -20.88 -0.11 -10.99
CA GLU A 33 -21.10 0.26 -12.40
C GLU A 33 -19.81 0.29 -13.22
N GLN A 34 -18.65 0.29 -12.56
CA GLN A 34 -17.37 0.27 -13.25
C GLN A 34 -17.09 -1.14 -13.79
N ARG A 35 -16.48 -1.21 -14.98
CA ARG A 35 -16.33 -2.47 -15.72
C ARG A 35 -15.26 -3.41 -15.15
N ASP A 36 -14.29 -2.91 -14.41
CA ASP A 36 -13.19 -3.71 -13.87
C ASP A 36 -13.31 -3.82 -12.34
N LEU A 37 -14.04 -4.84 -11.91
CA LEU A 37 -14.24 -5.17 -10.49
C LEU A 37 -13.41 -6.37 -10.05
N GLN A 38 -12.56 -6.90 -10.94
CA GLN A 38 -11.81 -8.12 -10.69
C GLN A 38 -10.79 -7.96 -9.56
N HIS A 39 -10.85 -8.87 -8.61
CA HIS A 39 -9.82 -8.98 -7.57
C HIS A 39 -8.76 -10.00 -8.02
N VAL A 40 -7.65 -9.48 -8.55
CA VAL A 40 -6.60 -10.27 -9.21
C VAL A 40 -6.04 -11.37 -8.32
N ILE A 41 -5.77 -11.10 -7.02
CA ILE A 41 -5.18 -12.09 -6.11
C ILE A 41 -6.15 -13.23 -5.82
N MET A 42 -7.41 -12.89 -5.57
CA MET A 42 -8.42 -13.89 -5.21
C MET A 42 -9.02 -14.56 -6.45
N ASN A 43 -8.62 -14.12 -7.65
CA ASN A 43 -9.16 -14.57 -8.94
C ASN A 43 -10.70 -14.59 -8.94
N LYS A 44 -11.30 -13.49 -8.49
CA LYS A 44 -12.74 -13.30 -8.41
C LYS A 44 -13.15 -12.12 -9.26
N ASP A 45 -14.25 -12.28 -10.01
CA ASP A 45 -14.78 -11.22 -10.88
C ASP A 45 -15.32 -10.03 -10.11
N MET A 46 -15.73 -10.25 -8.86
CA MET A 46 -16.20 -9.21 -7.95
C MET A 46 -15.71 -9.46 -6.53
N TYR A 47 -15.31 -8.39 -5.87
CA TYR A 47 -14.91 -8.42 -4.47
C TYR A 47 -15.42 -7.17 -3.74
N THR A 48 -15.94 -7.34 -2.53
CA THR A 48 -16.37 -6.23 -1.71
C THR A 48 -15.89 -6.38 -0.26
N HIS A 49 -15.56 -5.25 0.36
CA HIS A 49 -15.21 -5.22 1.76
C HIS A 49 -16.47 -5.16 2.63
N ILE A 50 -16.60 -6.11 3.57
CA ILE A 50 -17.72 -6.18 4.52
C ILE A 50 -17.29 -6.55 5.95
N THR A 51 -15.99 -6.79 6.16
CA THR A 51 -15.49 -7.46 7.37
C THR A 51 -15.15 -6.53 8.53
N SER A 52 -15.05 -5.23 8.31
CA SER A 52 -14.59 -4.27 9.33
C SER A 52 -15.49 -3.02 9.43
N PRO A 53 -16.81 -3.17 9.68
CA PRO A 53 -17.77 -2.05 9.66
C PRO A 53 -17.53 -1.00 10.75
N ILE A 54 -16.88 -1.37 11.85
CA ILE A 54 -16.61 -0.45 12.97
C ILE A 54 -15.62 0.66 12.55
N ARG A 55 -14.64 0.33 11.74
CA ARG A 55 -13.56 1.26 11.35
C ARG A 55 -13.58 1.68 9.88
N ARG A 56 -14.35 1.01 9.05
CA ARG A 56 -14.50 1.33 7.62
C ARG A 56 -15.96 1.58 7.28
N LYS A 57 -16.29 2.84 7.04
CA LYS A 57 -17.64 3.25 6.66
C LYS A 57 -18.15 2.52 5.41
N VAL A 58 -17.27 2.27 4.44
CA VAL A 58 -17.63 1.53 3.21
C VAL A 58 -18.09 0.12 3.53
N ASP A 59 -17.44 -0.58 4.46
CA ASP A 59 -17.84 -1.94 4.87
C ASP A 59 -19.23 -1.95 5.51
N LEU A 60 -19.52 -0.95 6.36
CA LEU A 60 -20.83 -0.80 6.98
C LEU A 60 -21.93 -0.60 5.93
N LEU A 61 -21.68 0.26 4.96
CA LEU A 61 -22.64 0.54 3.88
C LEU A 61 -22.82 -0.67 2.97
N ASN A 62 -21.76 -1.40 2.65
CA ASN A 62 -21.83 -2.63 1.87
C ASN A 62 -22.63 -3.71 2.60
N GLN A 63 -22.44 -3.87 3.92
CA GLN A 63 -23.28 -4.78 4.72
C GLN A 63 -24.76 -4.40 4.66
N LEU A 64 -25.06 -3.12 4.82
CA LEU A 64 -26.44 -2.61 4.79
C LEU A 64 -27.10 -2.91 3.42
N VAL A 65 -26.38 -2.61 2.32
CA VAL A 65 -26.87 -2.89 0.97
C VAL A 65 -27.06 -4.39 0.75
N LEU A 66 -26.13 -5.21 1.23
CA LEU A 66 -26.22 -6.67 1.11
C LEU A 66 -27.44 -7.21 1.87
N LEU A 67 -27.66 -6.80 3.13
CA LEU A 67 -28.82 -7.21 3.92
C LEU A 67 -30.14 -6.80 3.26
N TYR A 68 -30.20 -5.61 2.68
CA TYR A 68 -31.37 -5.16 1.94
C TYR A 68 -31.61 -5.99 0.68
N ARG A 69 -30.55 -6.25 -0.12
CA ARG A 69 -30.66 -7.04 -1.35
C ARG A 69 -30.99 -8.51 -1.10
N CYS A 70 -30.53 -9.05 0.03
CA CYS A 70 -30.88 -10.42 0.45
C CYS A 70 -32.21 -10.53 1.19
N HIS A 71 -33.01 -9.47 1.23
CA HIS A 71 -34.32 -9.41 1.91
C HIS A 71 -34.29 -9.72 3.42
N HIS A 72 -33.13 -9.53 4.07
CA HIS A 72 -33.01 -9.65 5.53
C HIS A 72 -33.55 -8.40 6.26
N ILE A 73 -33.63 -7.26 5.59
CA ILE A 73 -34.26 -6.04 6.08
C ILE A 73 -35.25 -5.53 5.01
N SER A 74 -36.37 -4.98 5.46
CA SER A 74 -37.44 -4.50 4.58
C SER A 74 -37.17 -3.14 3.94
N GLY A 75 -36.24 -2.38 4.43
CA GLY A 75 -35.87 -1.07 3.89
C GLY A 75 -34.61 -0.51 4.52
N ILE A 76 -34.07 0.52 3.87
CA ILE A 76 -32.92 1.32 4.33
C ILE A 76 -33.47 2.67 4.75
N SER A 77 -33.11 3.15 5.95
CA SER A 77 -33.55 4.45 6.45
C SER A 77 -33.10 5.59 5.54
N HIS A 78 -33.81 6.70 5.54
CA HIS A 78 -33.47 7.87 4.73
C HIS A 78 -32.06 8.40 5.04
N SER A 79 -31.67 8.45 6.31
CA SER A 79 -30.33 8.89 6.73
C SER A 79 -29.23 7.95 6.21
N ALA A 80 -29.47 6.63 6.21
CA ALA A 80 -28.51 5.67 5.66
C ALA A 80 -28.40 5.75 4.14
N GLN A 81 -29.51 6.03 3.43
CA GLN A 81 -29.50 6.29 1.98
C GLN A 81 -28.68 7.55 1.65
N GLN A 82 -28.89 8.63 2.40
CA GLN A 82 -28.10 9.86 2.22
C GLN A 82 -26.61 9.63 2.48
N MET A 83 -26.27 8.82 3.49
CA MET A 83 -24.89 8.45 3.78
C MET A 83 -24.27 7.63 2.64
N LEU A 84 -25.00 6.70 2.05
CA LEU A 84 -24.56 5.92 0.88
C LEU A 84 -24.26 6.84 -0.31
N ILE A 85 -25.19 7.73 -0.66
CA ILE A 85 -25.03 8.70 -1.75
C ILE A 85 -23.80 9.61 -1.48
N SER A 86 -23.68 10.11 -0.26
CA SER A 86 -22.52 10.93 0.14
C SER A 86 -21.19 10.18 0.00
N CYS A 87 -21.13 8.89 0.36
CA CYS A 87 -19.93 8.08 0.18
C CYS A 87 -19.60 7.85 -1.30
N MET A 88 -20.61 7.57 -2.12
CA MET A 88 -20.42 7.38 -3.56
C MET A 88 -19.88 8.66 -4.22
N ASN A 89 -20.44 9.82 -3.87
CA ASN A 89 -19.98 11.11 -4.40
C ASN A 89 -18.58 11.54 -3.93
N ASN A 90 -18.10 10.99 -2.82
CA ASN A 90 -16.78 11.30 -2.24
C ASN A 90 -15.79 10.12 -2.36
N LEU A 91 -16.01 9.19 -3.28
CA LEU A 91 -15.25 7.97 -3.36
C LEU A 91 -13.76 8.23 -3.62
N ASP A 92 -13.44 9.20 -4.49
CA ASP A 92 -12.06 9.60 -4.79
C ASP A 92 -11.34 10.12 -3.55
N LYS A 93 -12.03 10.95 -2.76
CA LYS A 93 -11.49 11.44 -1.48
C LYS A 93 -11.27 10.31 -0.47
N ILE A 94 -12.18 9.35 -0.38
CA ILE A 94 -12.02 8.17 0.50
C ILE A 94 -10.80 7.35 0.07
N ASN A 95 -10.61 7.18 -1.23
CA ASN A 95 -9.45 6.49 -1.77
C ASN A 95 -8.15 7.25 -1.47
N GLU A 96 -8.14 8.56 -1.65
CA GLU A 96 -7.00 9.44 -1.33
C GLU A 96 -6.67 9.41 0.16
N ASP A 97 -7.65 9.58 1.04
CA ASP A 97 -7.48 9.51 2.50
C ASP A 97 -6.93 8.16 2.95
N THR A 98 -7.36 7.07 2.31
CA THR A 98 -6.85 5.72 2.57
C THR A 98 -5.38 5.58 2.17
N LYS A 99 -4.98 6.13 1.01
CA LYS A 99 -3.58 6.15 0.57
C LYS A 99 -2.71 6.99 1.51
N ASN A 100 -3.18 8.18 1.88
CA ASN A 100 -2.47 9.08 2.79
C ASN A 100 -2.28 8.45 4.18
N THR A 101 -3.31 7.76 4.69
CA THR A 101 -3.20 7.04 5.97
C THR A 101 -2.13 5.95 5.91
N LYS A 102 -2.11 5.14 4.86
CA LYS A 102 -1.07 4.12 4.67
C LYS A 102 0.33 4.74 4.55
N TYR A 103 0.45 5.82 3.81
CA TYR A 103 1.72 6.54 3.67
C TYR A 103 2.25 7.01 5.03
N VAL A 104 1.40 7.60 5.87
CA VAL A 104 1.77 8.03 7.22
C VAL A 104 2.15 6.85 8.10
N GLN A 105 1.37 5.74 8.07
CA GLN A 105 1.68 4.52 8.81
C GLN A 105 3.05 3.95 8.43
N ASN A 106 3.34 3.85 7.13
CA ASN A 106 4.64 3.36 6.65
C ASN A 106 5.80 4.26 7.11
N LYS A 107 5.61 5.59 7.08
CA LYS A 107 6.61 6.51 7.60
C LYS A 107 6.85 6.38 9.10
N LEU A 108 5.78 6.23 9.88
CA LEU A 108 5.90 6.03 11.33
C LEU A 108 6.60 4.71 11.65
N GLN A 109 6.24 3.64 10.94
CA GLN A 109 6.91 2.35 11.11
C GLN A 109 8.40 2.44 10.76
N LEU A 110 8.75 3.14 9.68
CA LEU A 110 10.14 3.36 9.31
C LEU A 110 10.92 4.10 10.40
N ILE A 111 10.36 5.22 10.93
CA ILE A 111 11.01 5.98 12.01
C ILE A 111 11.19 5.11 13.25
N HIS A 112 10.19 4.31 13.61
CA HIS A 112 10.27 3.38 14.74
C HIS A 112 11.38 2.35 14.51
N THR A 113 11.39 1.71 13.33
CA THR A 113 12.41 0.72 12.97
C THR A 113 13.82 1.31 12.99
N CYS A 114 14.01 2.52 12.43
CA CYS A 114 15.31 3.18 12.46
C CYS A 114 15.78 3.55 13.87
N ARG A 115 14.86 3.78 14.82
CA ARG A 115 15.23 4.03 16.23
C ARG A 115 15.60 2.77 16.99
N GLU A 116 14.98 1.64 16.67
CA GLU A 116 15.28 0.36 17.31
C GLU A 116 16.59 -0.27 16.83
N TYR A 117 16.95 -0.04 15.58
CA TYR A 117 18.13 -0.61 14.95
C TYR A 117 19.19 0.48 14.72
N THR A 118 19.89 0.86 15.81
CA THR A 118 20.96 1.87 15.75
C THR A 118 22.16 1.43 14.89
N ASP A 119 22.35 0.11 14.71
CA ASP A 119 23.44 -0.48 13.93
C ASP A 119 23.22 -0.42 12.40
N LEU A 120 22.07 0.15 11.94
CA LEU A 120 21.74 0.23 10.51
C LEU A 120 22.52 1.31 9.75
N TYR A 121 23.19 2.20 10.45
CA TYR A 121 23.81 3.39 9.82
C TYR A 121 25.06 3.10 9.02
N ASP A 122 25.73 1.99 9.29
CA ASP A 122 26.99 1.62 8.64
C ASP A 122 26.87 0.43 7.67
N ASP A 123 25.74 -0.27 7.67
CA ASP A 123 25.53 -1.47 6.85
C ASP A 123 24.85 -1.16 5.52
N ASN A 124 25.35 -1.79 4.46
CA ASN A 124 24.61 -1.89 3.20
C ASN A 124 23.49 -2.91 3.39
N LEU A 125 22.26 -2.49 3.12
CA LEU A 125 21.08 -3.32 3.28
C LEU A 125 20.62 -3.85 1.91
N PRO A 126 20.48 -5.16 1.74
CA PRO A 126 19.91 -5.72 0.51
C PRO A 126 18.43 -5.30 0.38
N CYS A 127 18.06 -4.90 -0.81
CA CYS A 127 16.69 -4.48 -1.12
C CYS A 127 16.26 -5.00 -2.50
N ILE A 128 14.96 -4.93 -2.74
CA ILE A 128 14.31 -5.38 -3.97
C ILE A 128 13.53 -4.20 -4.55
N VAL A 129 13.76 -3.89 -5.82
CA VAL A 129 12.99 -2.87 -6.54
C VAL A 129 11.56 -3.37 -6.76
N VAL A 130 10.58 -2.61 -6.28
CA VAL A 130 9.16 -3.01 -6.36
C VAL A 130 8.41 -2.22 -7.40
N ASP A 131 8.59 -0.89 -7.41
CA ASP A 131 7.99 0.01 -8.36
C ASP A 131 9.03 0.97 -8.92
N LYS A 132 8.81 1.37 -10.17
CA LYS A 132 9.63 2.34 -10.90
C LYS A 132 8.73 3.43 -11.44
N ASP A 133 9.09 4.68 -11.19
CA ASP A 133 8.50 5.86 -11.80
C ASP A 133 9.64 6.74 -12.36
N LYS A 134 9.47 7.26 -13.55
CA LYS A 134 10.47 8.14 -14.18
C LYS A 134 9.90 9.54 -14.23
N LYS A 135 10.60 10.48 -13.56
CA LYS A 135 10.30 11.92 -13.62
C LYS A 135 11.51 12.64 -14.16
N GLU A 136 11.35 13.26 -15.31
CA GLU A 136 12.44 13.91 -16.02
C GLU A 136 13.58 12.90 -16.33
N ASP A 137 14.81 13.19 -15.92
CA ASP A 137 15.97 12.30 -16.09
C ASP A 137 16.32 11.48 -14.85
N ILE A 138 15.50 11.56 -13.82
CA ILE A 138 15.74 10.89 -12.54
C ILE A 138 14.76 9.72 -12.38
N HIS A 139 15.28 8.55 -12.02
CA HIS A 139 14.46 7.39 -11.72
C HIS A 139 14.07 7.39 -10.24
N HIS A 140 12.78 7.35 -9.98
CA HIS A 140 12.20 7.16 -8.65
C HIS A 140 11.81 5.70 -8.49
N TYR A 141 12.29 5.10 -7.42
CA TYR A 141 12.02 3.70 -7.09
C TYR A 141 11.29 3.61 -5.77
N ASN A 142 10.50 2.56 -5.62
CA ASN A 142 10.07 2.08 -4.32
C ASN A 142 10.73 0.73 -4.10
N VAL A 143 11.54 0.63 -3.06
CA VAL A 143 12.32 -0.58 -2.76
C VAL A 143 11.82 -1.23 -1.48
N PHE A 144 11.75 -2.55 -1.47
CA PHE A 144 11.47 -3.33 -0.28
C PHE A 144 12.76 -3.78 0.38
N VAL A 145 12.90 -3.54 1.68
CA VAL A 145 14.04 -3.94 2.49
C VAL A 145 13.63 -5.11 3.39
N PRO A 146 13.97 -6.36 3.03
CA PRO A 146 13.49 -7.54 3.76
C PRO A 146 13.92 -7.55 5.24
N LYS A 147 15.15 -7.14 5.55
CA LYS A 147 15.68 -7.09 6.92
C LYS A 147 14.84 -6.21 7.85
N LEU A 148 14.26 -5.13 7.33
CA LEU A 148 13.46 -4.17 8.08
C LEU A 148 11.96 -4.36 7.89
N ASN A 149 11.56 -5.17 6.91
CA ASN A 149 10.18 -5.34 6.48
C ASN A 149 9.47 -4.01 6.17
N VAL A 150 10.16 -3.10 5.46
CA VAL A 150 9.66 -1.77 5.10
C VAL A 150 9.83 -1.49 3.62
N PHE A 151 8.95 -0.62 3.09
CA PHE A 151 9.06 -0.07 1.75
C PHE A 151 9.58 1.36 1.82
N LEU A 152 10.58 1.67 1.01
CA LEU A 152 11.31 2.94 1.04
C LEU A 152 11.36 3.57 -0.35
N PRO A 153 11.12 4.90 -0.45
CA PRO A 153 11.37 5.62 -1.69
C PRO A 153 12.88 5.82 -1.87
N ALA A 154 13.40 5.46 -3.01
CA ALA A 154 14.79 5.66 -3.39
C ALA A 154 14.89 6.40 -4.73
N ILE A 155 15.99 7.07 -4.93
CA ILE A 155 16.27 7.82 -6.17
C ILE A 155 17.63 7.37 -6.69
N SER A 156 17.72 7.14 -7.99
CA SER A 156 18.97 6.80 -8.66
C SER A 156 19.00 7.35 -10.07
N ASP A 157 20.19 7.63 -10.57
CA ASP A 157 20.50 7.89 -11.96
C ASP A 157 20.61 6.59 -12.79
N LYS A 158 20.83 5.45 -12.12
CA LYS A 158 20.90 4.14 -12.76
C LYS A 158 19.51 3.62 -13.07
N GLU A 159 19.37 3.03 -14.24
CA GLU A 159 18.13 2.34 -14.62
C GLU A 159 18.13 0.91 -14.05
N LEU A 160 17.17 0.65 -13.14
CA LEU A 160 16.92 -0.66 -12.55
C LEU A 160 15.57 -1.19 -13.06
N LEU A 161 15.44 -2.50 -13.11
CA LEU A 161 14.18 -3.18 -13.44
C LEU A 161 13.39 -3.53 -12.18
N GLU A 162 12.09 -3.71 -12.32
CA GLU A 162 11.27 -4.26 -11.23
C GLU A 162 11.80 -5.65 -10.86
N TYR A 163 11.90 -5.87 -9.55
CA TYR A 163 12.42 -7.07 -8.89
C TYR A 163 13.93 -7.27 -8.97
N ASP A 164 14.68 -6.30 -9.49
CA ASP A 164 16.13 -6.31 -9.32
C ASP A 164 16.48 -6.23 -7.83
N THR A 165 17.55 -6.95 -7.46
CA THR A 165 18.14 -6.87 -6.13
C THR A 165 19.28 -5.87 -6.16
N CYS A 166 19.29 -4.95 -5.23
CA CYS A 166 20.33 -3.94 -5.06
C CYS A 166 20.63 -3.72 -3.58
N GLU A 167 21.52 -2.83 -3.28
CA GLU A 167 21.86 -2.45 -1.92
C GLU A 167 21.49 -0.99 -1.67
N ILE A 168 21.03 -0.70 -0.47
CA ILE A 168 20.78 0.66 -0.02
C ILE A 168 21.56 0.96 1.25
N ARG A 169 21.86 2.23 1.44
CA ARG A 169 22.30 2.78 2.70
C ARG A 169 21.29 3.78 3.23
N VAL A 170 20.92 3.63 4.50
CA VAL A 170 19.95 4.50 5.16
C VAL A 170 20.68 5.50 6.03
N PHE A 171 20.39 6.79 5.83
CA PHE A 171 20.93 7.88 6.65
C PHE A 171 19.80 8.52 7.42
N VAL A 172 19.92 8.64 8.73
CA VAL A 172 18.98 9.36 9.57
C VAL A 172 19.64 10.65 10.04
N PHE A 173 19.02 11.76 9.73
CA PHE A 173 19.47 13.09 10.17
C PHE A 173 18.54 13.59 11.27
N GLU A 174 19.07 13.88 12.42
CA GLU A 174 18.36 14.65 13.46
C GLU A 174 18.44 16.14 13.10
N ASP A 175 17.30 16.74 12.90
CA ASP A 175 17.19 18.19 12.71
C ASP A 175 16.73 18.79 14.04
N GLU A 176 17.64 19.40 14.79
CA GLU A 176 17.37 20.00 16.11
C GLU A 176 16.28 21.10 16.06
N ASN A 177 16.08 21.72 14.91
CA ASN A 177 15.12 22.82 14.71
C ASN A 177 13.76 22.36 14.16
N ASN A 178 13.67 21.14 13.66
CA ASN A 178 12.44 20.54 13.15
C ASN A 178 12.28 19.16 13.74
N VAL A 179 11.16 18.88 14.39
CA VAL A 179 10.76 17.57 14.94
C VAL A 179 10.69 16.47 13.83
N ARG A 180 11.26 16.69 12.67
CA ARG A 180 11.25 15.79 11.52
C ARG A 180 12.62 15.15 11.34
N ASN A 181 12.78 13.93 11.85
CA ASN A 181 13.90 13.09 11.43
C ASN A 181 13.82 12.91 9.90
N LYS A 182 14.83 13.44 9.20
CA LYS A 182 14.94 13.23 7.76
C LYS A 182 15.67 11.93 7.52
N ILE A 183 15.00 10.99 6.91
CA ILE A 183 15.60 9.75 6.44
C ILE A 183 15.97 9.95 4.98
N LYS A 184 17.24 9.79 4.65
CA LYS A 184 17.73 9.72 3.28
C LYS A 184 18.16 8.31 2.96
N ILE A 185 17.85 7.86 1.76
CA ILE A 185 18.17 6.55 1.26
C ILE A 185 19.00 6.74 0.02
N GLN A 186 20.17 6.10 0.01
CA GLN A 186 21.05 6.05 -1.13
C GLN A 186 21.03 4.64 -1.69
N LEU A 187 20.70 4.51 -2.97
CA LEU A 187 20.92 3.31 -3.76
C LEU A 187 22.41 3.24 -4.13
N LEU A 188 23.00 2.06 -3.97
CA LEU A 188 24.43 1.81 -4.23
C LEU A 188 24.65 1.13 -5.59
#